data_7ef9a72d180cf3b2747c69549257a7d0
#
_entry.id   7ef9a72d180cf3b2747c69549257a7d0
#
_cell.length_a   1.000
_cell.length_b   1.000
_cell.length_c   1.000
_cell.angle_alpha   90.00
_cell.angle_beta   90.00
_cell.angle_gamma   90.00
#
_symmetry.space_group_name_H-M   'P 1'
#
loop_
_entity.id
_entity.type
_entity.pdbx_description
1 polymer ?
#
loop_
_entity_poly.entity_id
_entity_poly.type
_entity_poly.pdbx_seq_one_letter_code
_entity_poly.pdbx_strand_id
1 'polypeptide(L)'
;MDIEAMKPTIVLVHGAVEDSSLWTHGVIQGLQRNGHPFKVFSNPLRGLAIDVAYLRSLLDTIEGPVILVSHAYGGAVITQAGDDPKVKGLIYAGSPMPAAGESTNDCLERFPGGDFASSVDLIPFTLPDGTSGTNLLVKADKYGYLLAADVPESVLALMIATQRPIALAALQEPLTSAAWTSKPSWQIRPLLDPVIPQEEFRFEAERAHSHVIELKSSHAIPVTYPDVVVDVIEQAVRAVTK
;
A
#
# COMPACT_ATOMS: atom_id res chain seq x y z
N MET A 1 -10.15 -11.92 -28.68
CA MET A 1 -10.31 -12.45 -27.31
C MET A 1 -11.08 -11.39 -26.54
N ASP A 2 -12.22 -11.73 -25.96
CA ASP A 2 -13.04 -10.76 -25.22
C ASP A 2 -12.24 -10.23 -24.03
N ILE A 3 -12.10 -8.92 -23.93
CA ILE A 3 -11.33 -8.25 -22.84
C ILE A 3 -11.94 -8.58 -21.46
N GLU A 4 -13.26 -8.82 -21.38
CA GLU A 4 -13.96 -9.23 -20.14
C GLU A 4 -13.64 -10.66 -19.69
N ALA A 5 -13.13 -11.52 -20.59
CA ALA A 5 -12.74 -12.89 -20.27
C ALA A 5 -11.25 -13.01 -19.85
N MET A 6 -10.51 -11.91 -19.85
CA MET A 6 -9.09 -11.92 -19.46
C MET A 6 -8.94 -11.98 -17.95
N LYS A 7 -8.02 -12.83 -17.48
CA LYS A 7 -7.62 -12.88 -16.07
C LYS A 7 -7.06 -11.52 -15.65
N PRO A 8 -7.53 -10.92 -14.52
CA PRO A 8 -7.02 -9.62 -14.10
C PRO A 8 -5.50 -9.62 -13.86
N THR A 9 -4.83 -8.56 -14.30
CA THR A 9 -3.44 -8.31 -13.92
C THR A 9 -3.37 -7.76 -12.49
N ILE A 10 -2.56 -8.37 -11.66
CA ILE A 10 -2.35 -7.94 -10.28
C ILE A 10 -1.22 -6.90 -10.25
N VAL A 11 -1.47 -5.70 -9.75
CA VAL A 11 -0.46 -4.66 -9.61
C VAL A 11 -0.17 -4.43 -8.14
N LEU A 12 1.09 -4.68 -7.74
CA LEU A 12 1.56 -4.60 -6.36
C LEU A 12 2.22 -3.24 -6.11
N VAL A 13 1.74 -2.50 -5.10
CA VAL A 13 2.15 -1.13 -4.79
C VAL A 13 2.65 -1.04 -3.36
N HIS A 14 3.96 -0.91 -3.17
CA HIS A 14 4.59 -0.78 -1.85
C HIS A 14 4.36 0.60 -1.23
N GLY A 15 4.59 0.71 0.08
CA GLY A 15 4.41 1.93 0.85
C GLY A 15 5.68 2.73 1.09
N ALA A 16 5.60 3.59 2.11
CA ALA A 16 6.68 4.44 2.60
C ALA A 16 7.78 3.61 3.29
N VAL A 17 9.01 4.08 3.22
CA VAL A 17 10.18 3.52 3.92
C VAL A 17 10.42 2.03 3.64
N GLU A 18 10.02 1.62 2.47
CA GLU A 18 10.19 0.27 1.92
C GLU A 18 10.33 0.35 0.39
N ASP A 19 10.60 -0.77 -0.25
CA ASP A 19 10.69 -0.88 -1.70
C ASP A 19 9.95 -2.13 -2.24
N SER A 20 10.08 -2.37 -3.52
CA SER A 20 9.41 -3.49 -4.21
C SER A 20 9.83 -4.88 -3.69
N SER A 21 10.95 -5.00 -2.97
CA SER A 21 11.41 -6.26 -2.39
C SER A 21 10.45 -6.82 -1.33
N LEU A 22 9.61 -5.94 -0.74
CA LEU A 22 8.52 -6.34 0.16
C LEU A 22 7.69 -7.53 -0.38
N TRP A 23 7.44 -7.56 -1.67
CA TRP A 23 6.60 -8.56 -2.32
C TRP A 23 7.32 -9.88 -2.64
N THR A 24 8.66 -9.92 -2.50
CA THR A 24 9.48 -11.09 -2.85
C THR A 24 9.54 -12.16 -1.78
N HIS A 25 8.91 -11.94 -0.63
CA HIS A 25 8.88 -12.88 0.50
C HIS A 25 7.75 -13.92 0.43
N GLY A 26 7.13 -14.09 -0.73
CA GLY A 26 6.12 -15.12 -0.97
C GLY A 26 4.94 -14.68 -1.83
N VAL A 27 4.59 -13.39 -1.86
CA VAL A 27 3.44 -12.89 -2.66
C VAL A 27 3.67 -13.12 -4.14
N ILE A 28 4.82 -12.70 -4.69
CA ILE A 28 5.16 -12.91 -6.11
C ILE A 28 5.17 -14.39 -6.45
N GLN A 29 5.78 -15.22 -5.62
CA GLN A 29 5.84 -16.67 -5.82
C GLN A 29 4.44 -17.29 -5.80
N GLY A 30 3.54 -16.82 -4.94
CA GLY A 30 2.14 -17.25 -4.91
C GLY A 30 1.40 -16.90 -6.21
N LEU A 31 1.58 -15.66 -6.69
CA LEU A 31 0.98 -15.23 -7.96
C LEU A 31 1.50 -16.05 -9.15
N GLN A 32 2.79 -16.36 -9.17
CA GLN A 32 3.40 -17.23 -10.18
C GLN A 32 2.82 -18.65 -10.16
N ARG A 33 2.74 -19.27 -8.96
CA ARG A 33 2.16 -20.62 -8.81
C ARG A 33 0.70 -20.68 -9.30
N ASN A 34 -0.07 -19.62 -9.05
CA ASN A 34 -1.48 -19.53 -9.42
C ASN A 34 -1.70 -19.01 -10.86
N GLY A 35 -0.62 -18.75 -11.61
CA GLY A 35 -0.67 -18.29 -13.00
C GLY A 35 -1.38 -16.96 -13.18
N HIS A 36 -1.22 -16.01 -12.22
CA HIS A 36 -1.69 -14.64 -12.38
C HIS A 36 -0.69 -13.80 -13.18
N PRO A 37 -1.14 -13.00 -14.16
CA PRO A 37 -0.32 -11.93 -14.67
C PRO A 37 -0.15 -10.86 -13.57
N PHE A 38 1.07 -10.36 -13.37
CA PHE A 38 1.32 -9.35 -12.36
C PHE A 38 2.37 -8.34 -12.80
N LYS A 39 2.33 -7.16 -12.18
CA LYS A 39 3.33 -6.10 -12.25
C LYS A 39 3.67 -5.64 -10.84
N VAL A 40 4.92 -5.31 -10.59
CA VAL A 40 5.37 -4.69 -9.34
C VAL A 40 5.71 -3.24 -9.62
N PHE A 41 5.05 -2.35 -8.93
CA PHE A 41 5.24 -0.91 -9.08
C PHE A 41 6.30 -0.42 -8.09
N SER A 42 7.36 0.18 -8.63
CA SER A 42 8.37 0.89 -7.83
C SER A 42 7.88 2.31 -7.55
N ASN A 43 7.22 2.48 -6.41
CA ASN A 43 6.63 3.74 -6.00
C ASN A 43 7.72 4.82 -5.80
N PRO A 44 7.65 5.99 -6.47
CA PRO A 44 8.66 7.03 -6.35
C PRO A 44 8.78 7.64 -4.95
N LEU A 45 7.68 7.71 -4.18
CA LEU A 45 7.60 8.28 -2.83
C LEU A 45 7.99 9.77 -2.78
N ARG A 46 7.59 10.55 -3.79
CA ARG A 46 8.00 11.97 -3.94
C ARG A 46 6.86 12.98 -3.79
N GLY A 47 5.62 12.54 -3.84
CA GLY A 47 4.40 13.32 -3.74
C GLY A 47 3.24 12.47 -4.23
N LEU A 48 2.06 12.60 -3.64
CA LEU A 48 0.92 11.75 -4.00
C LEU A 48 0.57 11.88 -5.49
N ALA A 49 0.46 13.10 -6.00
CA ALA A 49 0.14 13.33 -7.41
C ALA A 49 1.21 12.76 -8.35
N ILE A 50 2.49 12.87 -7.96
CA ILE A 50 3.62 12.29 -8.70
C ILE A 50 3.52 10.78 -8.71
N ASP A 51 3.35 10.17 -7.56
CA ASP A 51 3.31 8.71 -7.38
C ASP A 51 2.11 8.11 -8.11
N VAL A 52 0.96 8.77 -8.06
CA VAL A 52 -0.25 8.40 -8.81
C VAL A 52 -0.03 8.51 -10.33
N ALA A 53 0.63 9.57 -10.81
CA ALA A 53 0.92 9.74 -12.23
C ALA A 53 1.82 8.62 -12.76
N TYR A 54 2.84 8.22 -11.99
CA TYR A 54 3.70 7.08 -12.35
C TYR A 54 2.94 5.75 -12.35
N LEU A 55 2.04 5.53 -11.36
CA LEU A 55 1.21 4.32 -11.36
C LEU A 55 0.26 4.29 -12.56
N ARG A 56 -0.39 5.40 -12.89
CA ARG A 56 -1.24 5.50 -14.10
C ARG A 56 -0.46 5.21 -15.37
N SER A 57 0.77 5.71 -15.50
CA SER A 57 1.65 5.39 -16.62
C SER A 57 1.93 3.88 -16.74
N LEU A 58 2.09 3.16 -15.61
CA LEU A 58 2.17 1.69 -15.62
C LEU A 58 0.84 1.06 -16.05
N LEU A 59 -0.30 1.54 -15.54
CA LEU A 59 -1.62 1.03 -15.90
C LEU A 59 -1.91 1.18 -17.41
N ASP A 60 -1.41 2.25 -18.04
CA ASP A 60 -1.55 2.47 -19.48
C ASP A 60 -0.88 1.37 -20.32
N THR A 61 0.13 0.69 -19.77
CA THR A 61 0.81 -0.44 -20.43
C THR A 61 0.09 -1.78 -20.30
N ILE A 62 -1.01 -1.83 -19.54
CA ILE A 62 -1.74 -3.06 -19.23
C ILE A 62 -3.02 -3.11 -20.05
N GLU A 63 -3.20 -4.19 -20.78
CA GLU A 63 -4.46 -4.51 -21.45
C GLU A 63 -5.34 -5.36 -20.51
N GLY A 64 -6.65 -5.09 -20.52
CA GLY A 64 -7.63 -5.83 -19.73
C GLY A 64 -7.77 -5.36 -18.28
N PRO A 65 -8.50 -6.15 -17.47
CA PRO A 65 -8.82 -5.77 -16.09
C PRO A 65 -7.62 -5.81 -15.15
N VAL A 66 -7.65 -4.97 -14.11
CA VAL A 66 -6.59 -4.83 -13.11
C VAL A 66 -7.17 -4.94 -11.70
N ILE A 67 -6.44 -5.58 -10.80
CA ILE A 67 -6.62 -5.48 -9.35
C ILE A 67 -5.39 -4.80 -8.77
N LEU A 68 -5.59 -3.71 -8.02
CA LEU A 68 -4.53 -3.01 -7.31
C LEU A 68 -4.39 -3.57 -5.89
N VAL A 69 -3.16 -3.85 -5.48
CA VAL A 69 -2.84 -4.37 -4.15
C VAL A 69 -1.82 -3.44 -3.51
N SER A 70 -2.15 -2.87 -2.36
CA SER A 70 -1.28 -1.94 -1.66
C SER A 70 -0.75 -2.49 -0.34
N HIS A 71 0.38 -1.93 0.08
CA HIS A 71 0.84 -1.95 1.46
C HIS A 71 1.08 -0.52 1.94
N ALA A 72 0.71 -0.24 3.20
CA ALA A 72 0.94 1.05 3.86
C ALA A 72 0.54 2.27 3.00
N TYR A 73 1.40 3.28 2.86
CA TYR A 73 1.16 4.48 2.02
C TYR A 73 0.69 4.16 0.59
N GLY A 74 1.05 3.00 0.05
CA GLY A 74 0.53 2.53 -1.24
C GLY A 74 -1.00 2.57 -1.32
N GLY A 75 -1.70 2.51 -0.18
CA GLY A 75 -3.15 2.64 -0.08
C GLY A 75 -3.68 3.98 -0.60
N ALA A 76 -3.04 5.09 -0.26
CA ALA A 76 -3.40 6.40 -0.81
C ALA A 76 -3.21 6.46 -2.33
N VAL A 77 -2.11 5.87 -2.82
CA VAL A 77 -1.79 5.85 -4.25
C VAL A 77 -2.82 5.05 -5.04
N ILE A 78 -3.16 3.82 -4.58
CA ILE A 78 -4.17 3.00 -5.28
C ILE A 78 -5.59 3.56 -5.13
N THR A 79 -5.88 4.24 -4.03
CA THR A 79 -7.19 4.89 -3.83
C THR A 79 -7.45 5.95 -4.90
N GLN A 80 -6.45 6.77 -5.22
CA GLN A 80 -6.61 7.81 -6.25
C GLN A 80 -6.42 7.25 -7.67
N ALA A 81 -5.43 6.39 -7.92
CA ALA A 81 -5.22 5.81 -9.25
C ALA A 81 -6.30 4.78 -9.64
N GLY A 82 -7.02 4.25 -8.68
CA GLY A 82 -8.03 3.21 -8.89
C GLY A 82 -9.31 3.69 -9.56
N ASP A 83 -9.47 4.99 -9.84
CA ASP A 83 -10.55 5.54 -10.67
C ASP A 83 -10.43 5.12 -12.16
N ASP A 84 -9.28 4.62 -12.59
CA ASP A 84 -9.08 4.05 -13.92
C ASP A 84 -10.13 2.95 -14.20
N PRO A 85 -10.84 2.99 -15.34
CA PRO A 85 -11.90 2.03 -15.68
C PRO A 85 -11.42 0.58 -15.78
N LYS A 86 -10.13 0.34 -16.02
CA LYS A 86 -9.51 -1.00 -16.01
C LYS A 86 -9.42 -1.60 -14.61
N VAL A 87 -9.36 -0.77 -13.57
CA VAL A 87 -9.30 -1.25 -12.18
C VAL A 87 -10.67 -1.77 -11.77
N LYS A 88 -10.71 -3.04 -11.33
CA LYS A 88 -11.93 -3.77 -10.96
C LYS A 88 -12.01 -4.06 -9.47
N GLY A 89 -10.91 -3.96 -8.74
CA GLY A 89 -10.87 -4.20 -7.29
C GLY A 89 -9.63 -3.62 -6.63
N LEU A 90 -9.73 -3.36 -5.33
CA LEU A 90 -8.71 -2.71 -4.52
C LEU A 90 -8.44 -3.55 -3.26
N ILE A 91 -7.18 -3.88 -3.00
CA ILE A 91 -6.78 -4.63 -1.80
C ILE A 91 -5.82 -3.77 -0.98
N TYR A 92 -6.13 -3.60 0.28
CA TYR A 92 -5.43 -2.77 1.26
C TYR A 92 -4.83 -3.66 2.35
N ALA A 93 -3.54 -4.00 2.24
CA ALA A 93 -2.83 -4.77 3.26
C ALA A 93 -2.12 -3.81 4.22
N GLY A 94 -2.64 -3.65 5.45
CA GLY A 94 -2.10 -2.70 6.42
C GLY A 94 -2.01 -1.26 5.87
N SER A 95 -2.95 -0.87 5.04
CA SER A 95 -2.93 0.39 4.30
C SER A 95 -4.04 1.32 4.74
N PRO A 96 -3.81 2.64 4.79
CA PRO A 96 -4.87 3.63 4.92
C PRO A 96 -5.73 3.67 3.65
N MET A 97 -6.99 4.07 3.82
CA MET A 97 -7.99 4.22 2.76
C MET A 97 -8.58 5.64 2.79
N PRO A 98 -7.79 6.69 2.53
CA PRO A 98 -8.26 8.06 2.61
C PRO A 98 -9.41 8.34 1.61
N ALA A 99 -10.30 9.26 1.99
CA ALA A 99 -11.32 9.78 1.09
C ALA A 99 -10.77 10.97 0.28
N ALA A 100 -11.54 11.44 -0.70
CA ALA A 100 -11.23 12.69 -1.40
C ALA A 100 -11.19 13.85 -0.39
N GLY A 101 -10.13 14.66 -0.46
CA GLY A 101 -9.85 15.75 0.48
C GLY A 101 -9.07 15.34 1.72
N GLU A 102 -8.86 14.04 1.97
CA GLU A 102 -8.01 13.54 3.05
C GLU A 102 -6.61 13.19 2.54
N SER A 103 -5.60 13.36 3.39
CA SER A 103 -4.23 12.91 3.18
C SER A 103 -3.95 11.61 3.96
N THR A 104 -2.80 10.99 3.69
CA THR A 104 -2.34 9.87 4.52
C THR A 104 -2.15 10.30 5.98
N ASN A 105 -1.62 11.50 6.21
CA ASN A 105 -1.45 12.05 7.57
C ASN A 105 -2.78 12.17 8.32
N ASP A 106 -3.85 12.59 7.65
CA ASP A 106 -5.17 12.67 8.28
C ASP A 106 -5.63 11.30 8.80
N CYS A 107 -5.34 10.22 8.05
CA CYS A 107 -5.64 8.85 8.49
C CYS A 107 -4.77 8.42 9.69
N LEU A 108 -3.49 8.78 9.71
CA LEU A 108 -2.58 8.41 10.79
C LEU A 108 -2.89 9.16 12.11
N GLU A 109 -3.45 10.35 12.04
CA GLU A 109 -3.65 11.26 13.17
C GLU A 109 -5.11 11.35 13.66
N ARG A 110 -6.08 10.82 12.91
CA ARG A 110 -7.52 10.91 13.25
C ARG A 110 -7.85 10.27 14.58
N PHE A 111 -7.22 9.14 14.90
CA PHE A 111 -7.38 8.44 16.16
C PHE A 111 -6.05 8.34 16.89
N PRO A 112 -6.04 8.35 18.25
CA PRO A 112 -4.81 8.18 19.01
C PRO A 112 -4.27 6.76 18.91
N GLY A 113 -2.96 6.60 19.14
CA GLY A 113 -2.30 5.29 19.27
C GLY A 113 -1.34 4.93 18.14
N GLY A 114 -1.11 5.83 17.18
CA GLY A 114 -0.07 5.65 16.16
C GLY A 114 1.30 6.16 16.63
N ASP A 115 2.36 5.40 16.38
CA ASP A 115 3.75 5.72 16.80
C ASP A 115 4.65 6.15 15.64
N PHE A 116 4.10 6.34 14.44
CA PHE A 116 4.90 6.65 13.24
C PHE A 116 5.71 7.96 13.41
N ALA A 117 5.05 9.05 13.80
CA ALA A 117 5.69 10.37 13.89
C ALA A 117 6.89 10.42 14.85
N SER A 118 6.83 9.67 15.97
CA SER A 118 7.91 9.59 16.96
C SER A 118 9.08 8.68 16.55
N SER A 119 8.87 7.88 15.50
CA SER A 119 9.79 6.81 15.08
C SER A 119 10.59 7.15 13.82
N VAL A 120 10.43 8.37 13.27
CA VAL A 120 11.10 8.78 12.03
C VAL A 120 12.15 9.85 12.25
N ASP A 121 13.15 9.85 11.35
CA ASP A 121 14.09 10.95 11.17
C ASP A 121 13.65 11.84 10.02
N LEU A 122 13.79 13.15 10.21
CA LEU A 122 13.49 14.18 9.22
C LEU A 122 14.80 14.62 8.54
N ILE A 123 14.92 14.38 7.24
CA ILE A 123 16.14 14.64 6.48
C ILE A 123 15.85 15.67 5.40
N PRO A 124 16.28 16.95 5.58
CA PRO A 124 16.11 17.98 4.56
C PRO A 124 16.85 17.61 3.25
N PHE A 125 16.27 18.01 2.12
CA PHE A 125 16.94 17.94 0.82
C PHE A 125 16.64 19.18 -0.01
N THR A 126 17.53 19.46 -0.96
CA THR A 126 17.33 20.52 -1.97
C THR A 126 17.64 19.94 -3.35
N LEU A 127 16.73 20.13 -4.29
CA LEU A 127 16.89 19.70 -5.68
C LEU A 127 17.74 20.72 -6.47
N PRO A 128 18.29 20.33 -7.64
CA PRO A 128 19.10 21.24 -8.46
C PRO A 128 18.39 22.52 -8.92
N ASP A 129 17.05 22.49 -9.02
CA ASP A 129 16.24 23.64 -9.36
C ASP A 129 15.94 24.59 -8.16
N GLY A 130 16.50 24.27 -6.97
CA GLY A 130 16.30 25.04 -5.74
C GLY A 130 15.08 24.62 -4.93
N THR A 131 14.26 23.68 -5.40
CA THR A 131 13.13 23.14 -4.63
C THR A 131 13.65 22.38 -3.41
N SER A 132 13.16 22.74 -2.23
CA SER A 132 13.52 22.09 -0.97
C SER A 132 12.35 21.30 -0.41
N GLY A 133 12.67 20.24 0.34
CA GLY A 133 11.70 19.40 1.01
C GLY A 133 12.33 18.62 2.15
N THR A 134 11.55 17.72 2.72
CA THR A 134 11.98 16.86 3.82
C THR A 134 11.66 15.41 3.47
N ASN A 135 12.65 14.55 3.59
CA ASN A 135 12.49 13.09 3.55
C ASN A 135 12.26 12.54 4.95
N LEU A 136 11.51 11.44 5.02
CA LEU A 136 11.33 10.63 6.22
C LEU A 136 12.01 9.27 6.02
N LEU A 137 12.72 8.82 7.05
CA LEU A 137 13.18 7.44 7.22
C LEU A 137 12.80 6.99 8.63
N VAL A 138 12.48 5.72 8.81
CA VAL A 138 12.30 5.15 10.14
C VAL A 138 13.65 4.97 10.79
N LYS A 139 13.78 5.38 12.06
CA LYS A 139 14.98 5.14 12.87
C LYS A 139 15.28 3.65 12.93
N ALA A 140 16.54 3.27 12.70
CA ALA A 140 16.93 1.86 12.60
C ALA A 140 16.55 1.04 13.84
N ASP A 141 16.69 1.61 15.03
CA ASP A 141 16.33 0.99 16.32
C ASP A 141 14.80 0.91 16.55
N LYS A 142 14.00 1.64 15.80
CA LYS A 142 12.54 1.64 15.86
C LYS A 142 11.87 0.80 14.76
N TYR A 143 12.61 0.49 13.69
CA TYR A 143 12.04 -0.15 12.50
C TYR A 143 11.36 -1.50 12.81
N GLY A 144 12.04 -2.36 13.58
CA GLY A 144 11.48 -3.65 13.98
C GLY A 144 10.17 -3.50 14.75
N TYR A 145 10.16 -2.67 15.80
CA TYR A 145 8.95 -2.40 16.58
C TYR A 145 7.81 -1.84 15.71
N LEU A 146 8.12 -0.81 14.91
CA LEU A 146 7.11 -0.06 14.19
C LEU A 146 6.49 -0.86 13.04
N LEU A 147 7.31 -1.55 12.26
CA LEU A 147 6.89 -2.13 10.99
C LEU A 147 6.93 -3.66 10.96
N ALA A 148 7.84 -4.30 11.68
CA ALA A 148 8.26 -5.66 11.37
C ALA A 148 8.56 -6.51 12.63
N ALA A 149 7.73 -6.38 13.67
CA ALA A 149 7.96 -7.04 14.96
C ALA A 149 7.91 -8.58 14.92
N ASP A 150 7.27 -9.15 13.92
CA ASP A 150 7.15 -10.60 13.68
C ASP A 150 7.99 -11.10 12.49
N VAL A 151 8.86 -10.23 11.94
CA VAL A 151 9.77 -10.58 10.82
C VAL A 151 11.06 -11.20 11.35
N PRO A 152 11.61 -12.27 10.73
CA PRO A 152 12.91 -12.83 11.09
C PRO A 152 14.03 -11.78 11.04
N GLU A 153 14.97 -11.83 12.00
CA GLU A 153 16.04 -10.83 12.15
C GLU A 153 16.88 -10.62 10.87
N SER A 154 17.17 -11.69 10.14
CA SER A 154 17.93 -11.62 8.89
C SER A 154 17.19 -10.84 7.80
N VAL A 155 15.86 -10.95 7.74
CA VAL A 155 15.01 -10.20 6.80
C VAL A 155 14.83 -8.77 7.27
N LEU A 156 14.62 -8.57 8.59
CA LEU A 156 14.53 -7.25 9.20
C LEU A 156 15.77 -6.39 8.90
N ALA A 157 16.96 -6.96 9.00
CA ALA A 157 18.21 -6.27 8.69
C ALA A 157 18.24 -5.78 7.23
N LEU A 158 17.74 -6.59 6.29
CA LEU A 158 17.63 -6.18 4.88
C LEU A 158 16.60 -5.07 4.69
N MET A 159 15.43 -5.17 5.33
CA MET A 159 14.40 -4.13 5.25
C MET A 159 14.91 -2.78 5.77
N ILE A 160 15.65 -2.77 6.87
CA ILE A 160 16.28 -1.55 7.41
C ILE A 160 17.29 -0.97 6.41
N ALA A 161 18.12 -1.82 5.81
CA ALA A 161 19.18 -1.38 4.90
C ALA A 161 18.65 -0.87 3.55
N THR A 162 17.50 -1.37 3.12
CA THR A 162 16.89 -1.03 1.82
C THR A 162 15.76 -0.01 1.91
N GLN A 163 15.58 0.63 3.07
CA GLN A 163 14.58 1.68 3.22
C GLN A 163 14.67 2.72 2.09
N ARG A 164 13.55 3.01 1.48
CA ARG A 164 13.43 4.09 0.51
C ARG A 164 12.81 5.32 1.18
N PRO A 165 13.49 6.48 1.20
CA PRO A 165 12.94 7.67 1.82
C PRO A 165 11.65 8.12 1.14
N ILE A 166 10.66 8.52 1.95
CA ILE A 166 9.46 9.18 1.45
C ILE A 166 9.56 10.69 1.69
N ALA A 167 9.15 11.49 0.71
CA ALA A 167 8.99 12.92 0.93
C ALA A 167 7.79 13.17 1.86
N LEU A 168 7.97 14.03 2.88
CA LEU A 168 6.91 14.40 3.81
C LEU A 168 5.66 14.91 3.07
N ALA A 169 5.85 15.65 1.98
CA ALA A 169 4.78 16.13 1.13
C ALA A 169 3.85 15.01 0.62
N ALA A 170 4.39 13.81 0.35
CA ALA A 170 3.58 12.67 -0.11
C ALA A 170 2.55 12.21 0.94
N LEU A 171 2.87 12.34 2.23
CA LEU A 171 1.95 12.00 3.32
C LEU A 171 0.94 13.10 3.61
N GLN A 172 1.25 14.35 3.25
CA GLN A 172 0.45 15.54 3.56
C GLN A 172 -0.49 15.95 2.42
N GLU A 173 -0.23 15.50 1.20
CA GLU A 173 -1.00 15.85 0.03
C GLU A 173 -2.37 15.15 0.05
N PRO A 174 -3.50 15.91 -0.03
CA PRO A 174 -4.83 15.32 0.00
C PRO A 174 -5.19 14.65 -1.33
N LEU A 175 -5.98 13.58 -1.27
CA LEU A 175 -6.52 12.91 -2.44
C LEU A 175 -7.55 13.77 -3.15
N THR A 176 -7.62 13.65 -4.47
CA THR A 176 -8.64 14.31 -5.30
C THR A 176 -9.82 13.39 -5.62
N SER A 177 -9.65 12.07 -5.48
CA SER A 177 -10.68 11.05 -5.71
C SER A 177 -10.46 9.84 -4.81
N ALA A 178 -11.51 9.05 -4.59
CA ALA A 178 -11.46 7.83 -3.79
C ALA A 178 -12.15 6.68 -4.51
N ALA A 179 -11.39 5.80 -5.14
CA ALA A 179 -11.92 4.72 -5.98
C ALA A 179 -12.76 3.69 -5.21
N TRP A 180 -12.51 3.49 -3.91
CA TRP A 180 -13.29 2.59 -3.07
C TRP A 180 -14.77 3.00 -2.93
N THR A 181 -15.14 4.23 -3.29
CA THR A 181 -16.55 4.66 -3.34
C THR A 181 -17.35 3.97 -4.45
N SER A 182 -16.69 3.42 -5.46
CA SER A 182 -17.32 2.79 -6.63
C SER A 182 -16.74 1.43 -7.00
N LYS A 183 -15.66 1.01 -6.36
CA LYS A 183 -14.99 -0.27 -6.62
C LYS A 183 -15.06 -1.16 -5.39
N PRO A 184 -15.24 -2.48 -5.54
CA PRO A 184 -15.14 -3.42 -4.43
C PRO A 184 -13.74 -3.38 -3.81
N SER A 185 -13.67 -3.47 -2.48
CA SER A 185 -12.43 -3.40 -1.74
C SER A 185 -12.31 -4.48 -0.67
N TRP A 186 -11.07 -4.85 -0.38
CA TRP A 186 -10.67 -5.79 0.67
C TRP A 186 -9.64 -5.11 1.56
N GLN A 187 -9.82 -5.20 2.88
CA GLN A 187 -8.86 -4.71 3.87
C GLN A 187 -8.29 -5.90 4.64
N ILE A 188 -6.97 -6.06 4.62
CA ILE A 188 -6.25 -6.97 5.52
C ILE A 188 -5.74 -6.12 6.67
N ARG A 189 -6.33 -6.33 7.86
CA ARG A 189 -6.08 -5.53 9.05
C ARG A 189 -5.07 -6.21 9.96
N PRO A 190 -3.88 -5.63 10.17
CA PRO A 190 -2.91 -6.13 11.15
C PRO A 190 -3.33 -5.68 12.56
N LEU A 191 -3.63 -6.64 13.43
CA LEU A 191 -4.14 -6.34 14.78
C LEU A 191 -3.06 -5.84 15.75
N LEU A 192 -1.78 -6.00 15.41
CA LEU A 192 -0.63 -5.58 16.22
C LEU A 192 0.14 -4.43 15.56
N ASP A 193 -0.52 -3.63 14.75
CA ASP A 193 0.07 -2.51 14.01
C ASP A 193 0.17 -1.26 14.91
N PRO A 194 1.40 -0.75 15.17
CA PRO A 194 1.57 0.51 15.87
C PRO A 194 1.64 1.73 14.93
N VAL A 195 1.55 1.54 13.61
CA VAL A 195 1.57 2.64 12.62
C VAL A 195 0.19 3.26 12.46
N ILE A 196 -0.81 2.43 12.17
CA ILE A 196 -2.19 2.87 11.93
C ILE A 196 -3.06 2.41 13.11
N PRO A 197 -3.74 3.35 13.80
CA PRO A 197 -4.64 2.98 14.88
C PRO A 197 -5.73 2.00 14.45
N GLN A 198 -6.10 1.06 15.32
CA GLN A 198 -7.14 0.05 15.01
C GLN A 198 -8.51 0.69 14.75
N GLU A 199 -8.80 1.81 15.39
CA GLU A 199 -10.01 2.60 15.18
C GLU A 199 -10.06 3.17 13.75
N GLU A 200 -8.91 3.59 13.21
CA GLU A 200 -8.83 4.07 11.82
C GLU A 200 -9.15 2.95 10.84
N PHE A 201 -8.55 1.79 10.99
CA PHE A 201 -8.87 0.63 10.14
C PHE A 201 -10.36 0.28 10.15
N ARG A 202 -11.01 0.33 11.33
CA ARG A 202 -12.46 0.05 11.44
C ARG A 202 -13.28 1.13 10.74
N PHE A 203 -12.98 2.39 11.02
CA PHE A 203 -13.67 3.52 10.42
C PHE A 203 -13.60 3.48 8.88
N GLU A 204 -12.41 3.26 8.33
CA GLU A 204 -12.20 3.19 6.89
C GLU A 204 -12.91 1.99 6.24
N ALA A 205 -12.84 0.82 6.86
CA ALA A 205 -13.50 -0.37 6.34
C ALA A 205 -15.04 -0.24 6.33
N GLU A 206 -15.61 0.37 7.38
CA GLU A 206 -17.05 0.61 7.48
C GLU A 206 -17.53 1.58 6.40
N ARG A 207 -16.85 2.73 6.23
CA ARG A 207 -17.25 3.72 5.22
C ARG A 207 -17.07 3.25 3.80
N ALA A 208 -16.08 2.37 3.54
CA ALA A 208 -15.82 1.80 2.22
C ALA A 208 -16.59 0.51 1.95
N HIS A 209 -17.33 -0.01 2.93
CA HIS A 209 -18.00 -1.33 2.86
C HIS A 209 -17.03 -2.44 2.43
N SER A 210 -15.80 -2.40 2.92
CA SER A 210 -14.74 -3.34 2.55
C SER A 210 -14.98 -4.73 3.14
N HIS A 211 -14.56 -5.76 2.40
CA HIS A 211 -14.39 -7.10 2.97
C HIS A 211 -13.17 -7.09 3.89
N VAL A 212 -13.37 -7.40 5.18
CA VAL A 212 -12.30 -7.32 6.18
C VAL A 212 -11.75 -8.69 6.54
N ILE A 213 -10.43 -8.80 6.55
CA ILE A 213 -9.68 -9.95 7.04
C ILE A 213 -8.79 -9.45 8.18
N GLU A 214 -9.04 -9.93 9.41
CA GLU A 214 -8.22 -9.60 10.58
C GLU A 214 -7.09 -10.60 10.74
N LEU A 215 -5.89 -10.10 11.02
CA LEU A 215 -4.69 -10.91 11.12
C LEU A 215 -3.87 -10.49 12.33
N LYS A 216 -3.53 -11.45 13.19
CA LYS A 216 -2.64 -11.19 14.32
C LYS A 216 -1.20 -11.07 13.83
N SER A 217 -0.87 -9.94 13.22
CA SER A 217 0.42 -9.61 12.61
C SER A 217 0.89 -8.22 12.98
N SER A 218 2.19 -7.96 12.77
CA SER A 218 2.75 -6.63 12.67
C SER A 218 2.28 -5.93 11.38
N HIS A 219 2.79 -4.72 11.15
CA HIS A 219 2.52 -3.96 9.92
C HIS A 219 2.98 -4.68 8.63
N ALA A 220 4.06 -5.49 8.69
CA ALA A 220 4.72 -6.12 7.53
C ALA A 220 3.97 -7.37 6.99
N ILE A 221 2.66 -7.31 6.82
CA ILE A 221 1.81 -8.42 6.34
C ILE A 221 2.37 -9.14 5.10
N PRO A 222 2.82 -8.45 4.02
CA PRO A 222 3.30 -9.15 2.82
C PRO A 222 4.55 -10.00 3.05
N VAL A 223 5.31 -9.72 4.12
CA VAL A 223 6.52 -10.45 4.48
C VAL A 223 6.19 -11.66 5.34
N THR A 224 5.33 -11.49 6.35
CA THR A 224 5.06 -12.51 7.37
C THR A 224 3.88 -13.42 7.03
N TYR A 225 2.91 -12.91 6.26
CA TYR A 225 1.71 -13.63 5.85
C TYR A 225 1.42 -13.52 4.35
N PRO A 226 2.42 -13.80 3.48
CA PRO A 226 2.25 -13.66 2.04
C PRO A 226 1.11 -14.53 1.48
N ASP A 227 0.90 -15.73 2.05
CA ASP A 227 -0.17 -16.63 1.60
C ASP A 227 -1.55 -16.04 1.86
N VAL A 228 -1.75 -15.30 2.97
CA VAL A 228 -3.02 -14.60 3.24
C VAL A 228 -3.26 -13.50 2.20
N VAL A 229 -2.21 -12.76 1.84
CA VAL A 229 -2.32 -11.74 0.78
C VAL A 229 -2.74 -12.39 -0.54
N VAL A 230 -2.12 -13.51 -0.91
CA VAL A 230 -2.47 -14.26 -2.13
C VAL A 230 -3.90 -14.78 -2.07
N ASP A 231 -4.35 -15.32 -0.94
CA ASP A 231 -5.72 -15.80 -0.75
C ASP A 231 -6.76 -14.69 -0.93
N VAL A 232 -6.47 -13.48 -0.44
CA VAL A 232 -7.34 -12.31 -0.62
C VAL A 232 -7.35 -11.85 -2.09
N ILE A 233 -6.21 -11.90 -2.77
CA ILE A 233 -6.15 -11.66 -4.21
C ILE A 233 -7.03 -12.65 -4.96
N GLU A 234 -7.00 -13.93 -4.62
CA GLU A 234 -7.87 -14.95 -5.21
C GLU A 234 -9.36 -14.67 -4.97
N GLN A 235 -9.71 -14.20 -3.77
CA GLN A 235 -11.09 -13.79 -3.47
C GLN A 235 -11.53 -12.63 -4.36
N ALA A 236 -10.67 -11.61 -4.50
CA ALA A 236 -10.94 -10.45 -5.34
C ALA A 236 -11.07 -10.84 -6.82
N VAL A 237 -10.16 -11.69 -7.33
CA VAL A 237 -10.24 -12.19 -8.71
C VAL A 237 -11.58 -12.88 -8.96
N ARG A 238 -11.99 -13.81 -8.07
CA ARG A 238 -13.29 -14.49 -8.21
C ARG A 238 -14.49 -13.55 -8.16
N ALA A 239 -14.40 -12.46 -7.39
CA ALA A 239 -15.50 -11.50 -7.25
C ALA A 239 -15.67 -10.62 -8.50
N VAL A 240 -14.57 -10.25 -9.17
CA VAL A 240 -14.59 -9.32 -10.31
C VAL A 240 -14.65 -10.01 -11.68
N THR A 241 -14.53 -11.34 -11.73
CA THR A 241 -14.60 -12.14 -12.97
C THR A 241 -15.92 -12.87 -13.17
N LYS A 242 -16.92 -12.56 -12.33
CA LYS A 242 -18.30 -13.10 -12.45
C LYS A 242 -19.12 -12.28 -13.48
#